data_f9ccec94cbbfa277b8e9438b7b5948be
#
_entry.id   f9ccec94cbbfa277b8e9438b7b5948be
#
_cell.length_a   1.000
_cell.length_b   1.000
_cell.length_c   1.000
_cell.angle_alpha   90.00
_cell.angle_beta   90.00
_cell.angle_gamma   90.00
#
_symmetry.space_group_name_H-M   'P 1'
#
loop_
_entity.id
_entity.type
_entity.pdbx_description
1 polymer ?
#
loop_
_entity_poly.entity_id
_entity_poly.type
_entity_poly.pdbx_seq_one_letter_code
_entity_poly.pdbx_strand_id
1 'polypeptide(L)'
;MTELELKQLLSRITRPDETARTAAHTHWASLAKPLGGLGRLETMLEDAAALTGTAELAFSRRAVLVLCADNGVVAQGVSQTDQSVTRTVAENLAARRTSVCQMAKTARCEVVPVDLGMAGEPVPGVQNCRIAAGTADFTTGPAMTRQQAVDAIAAGMGLVRAQKAAGVQLLATGEMGIGNTTTSSAVAAVLLGQPVERMTGRGAGLSDTGLARKLDAIRRGIARNQPDAADPLDVLSKLGGFDIAGLCGVFLGGALEGLPVLMDGFISGVAALCAVRLCPAAEKAVFASHCSTEPAARLVLEALGKAPLLTAGLHLGEGTGAVASIPLWDMALAVYRDCYSFTEGGITPYTPQC
;
A
#
# COMPACT_ATOMS: atom_id res chain seq x y z
N MET A 1 -2.07 -4.60 -21.33
CA MET A 1 -0.63 -4.19 -21.38
C MET A 1 0.22 -5.47 -21.45
N THR A 2 1.23 -5.56 -22.29
CA THR A 2 2.20 -6.66 -22.27
C THR A 2 3.24 -6.45 -21.19
N GLU A 3 3.94 -7.52 -20.78
CA GLU A 3 5.05 -7.41 -19.82
C GLU A 3 6.20 -6.52 -20.33
N LEU A 4 6.44 -6.53 -21.65
CA LEU A 4 7.46 -5.66 -22.26
C LEU A 4 7.07 -4.18 -22.14
N GLU A 5 5.81 -3.85 -22.41
CA GLU A 5 5.28 -2.49 -22.23
C GLU A 5 5.33 -2.05 -20.77
N LEU A 6 5.03 -2.97 -19.82
CA LEU A 6 5.19 -2.69 -18.39
C LEU A 6 6.65 -2.35 -18.06
N LYS A 7 7.62 -3.16 -18.49
CA LYS A 7 9.05 -2.91 -18.27
C LYS A 7 9.50 -1.57 -18.86
N GLN A 8 9.04 -1.22 -20.07
CA GLN A 8 9.32 0.06 -20.69
C GLN A 8 8.71 1.23 -19.90
N LEU A 9 7.50 1.05 -19.35
CA LEU A 9 6.87 2.08 -18.55
C LEU A 9 7.60 2.28 -17.21
N LEU A 10 8.01 1.18 -16.55
CA LEU A 10 8.77 1.22 -15.31
C LEU A 10 10.15 1.88 -15.47
N SER A 11 10.80 1.73 -16.62
CA SER A 11 12.10 2.40 -16.89
C SER A 11 12.01 3.93 -16.92
N ARG A 12 10.80 4.50 -16.99
CA ARG A 12 10.56 5.95 -16.92
C ARG A 12 10.48 6.47 -15.48
N ILE A 13 10.40 5.59 -14.47
CA ILE A 13 10.39 5.99 -13.07
C ILE A 13 11.81 6.47 -12.71
N THR A 14 11.96 7.76 -12.47
CA THR A 14 13.24 8.39 -12.11
C THR A 14 13.54 8.27 -10.63
N ARG A 15 14.78 8.56 -10.25
CA ARG A 15 15.17 8.72 -8.83
C ARG A 15 14.46 9.93 -8.21
N PRO A 16 14.39 10.03 -6.88
CA PRO A 16 13.90 11.22 -6.17
C PRO A 16 14.64 12.49 -6.60
N ASP A 17 13.98 13.64 -6.54
CA ASP A 17 14.59 14.95 -6.76
C ASP A 17 15.26 15.44 -5.48
N GLU A 18 16.57 15.29 -5.40
CA GLU A 18 17.35 15.71 -4.23
C GLU A 18 17.44 17.22 -4.08
N THR A 19 17.21 18.00 -5.14
CA THR A 19 17.15 19.47 -5.08
C THR A 19 15.89 19.90 -4.31
N ALA A 20 14.75 19.31 -4.65
CA ALA A 20 13.49 19.56 -3.95
C ALA A 20 13.54 19.07 -2.49
N ARG A 21 14.18 17.92 -2.22
CA ARG A 21 14.44 17.44 -0.85
C ARG A 21 15.23 18.45 -0.05
N THR A 22 16.36 18.91 -0.59
CA THR A 22 17.24 19.88 0.07
C THR A 22 16.54 21.20 0.31
N ALA A 23 15.72 21.67 -0.62
CA ALA A 23 14.93 22.89 -0.46
C ALA A 23 13.92 22.74 0.72
N ALA A 24 13.22 21.60 0.82
CA ALA A 24 12.31 21.31 1.92
C ALA A 24 13.04 21.20 3.27
N HIS A 25 14.20 20.54 3.31
CA HIS A 25 15.05 20.45 4.49
C HIS A 25 15.52 21.85 4.94
N THR A 26 15.98 22.69 4.01
CA THR A 26 16.41 24.06 4.30
C THR A 26 15.27 24.90 4.84
N HIS A 27 14.06 24.74 4.29
CA HIS A 27 12.87 25.40 4.80
C HIS A 27 12.57 24.98 6.25
N TRP A 28 12.57 23.65 6.55
CA TRP A 28 12.42 23.15 7.92
C TRP A 28 13.45 23.73 8.89
N ALA A 29 14.70 23.82 8.47
CA ALA A 29 15.79 24.37 9.27
C ALA A 29 15.67 25.90 9.50
N SER A 30 14.91 26.61 8.67
CA SER A 30 14.68 28.05 8.84
C SER A 30 13.58 28.38 9.87
N LEU A 31 12.72 27.43 10.22
CA LEU A 31 11.61 27.62 11.15
C LEU A 31 12.12 27.67 12.60
N ALA A 32 11.55 28.57 13.42
CA ALA A 32 11.94 28.81 14.81
C ALA A 32 11.53 27.66 15.74
N LYS A 33 12.19 26.52 15.59
CA LYS A 33 12.00 25.30 16.38
C LYS A 33 13.32 24.53 16.53
N PRO A 34 13.45 23.57 17.45
CA PRO A 34 14.60 22.67 17.48
C PRO A 34 14.78 21.95 16.13
N LEU A 35 16.03 21.88 15.65
CA LEU A 35 16.35 21.19 14.40
C LEU A 35 15.95 19.71 14.49
N GLY A 36 15.21 19.23 13.48
CA GLY A 36 14.68 17.87 13.48
C GLY A 36 13.65 17.56 14.57
N GLY A 37 13.12 18.57 15.26
CA GLY A 37 12.28 18.41 16.45
C GLY A 37 10.94 17.69 16.21
N LEU A 38 10.44 17.62 14.97
CA LEU A 38 9.27 16.84 14.59
C LEU A 38 9.62 15.46 14.00
N GLY A 39 10.92 15.15 13.91
CA GLY A 39 11.40 13.84 13.50
C GLY A 39 10.83 13.37 12.16
N ARG A 40 10.11 12.23 12.15
CA ARG A 40 9.57 11.65 10.91
C ARG A 40 8.55 12.52 10.18
N LEU A 41 7.89 13.44 10.85
CA LEU A 41 6.97 14.37 10.18
C LEU A 41 7.73 15.33 9.25
N GLU A 42 8.98 15.69 9.61
CA GLU A 42 9.84 16.51 8.74
C GLU A 42 10.34 15.68 7.55
N THR A 43 10.97 14.52 7.82
CA THR A 43 11.53 13.67 6.76
C THR A 43 10.46 13.16 5.79
N MET A 44 9.24 12.93 6.26
CA MET A 44 8.10 12.56 5.41
C MET A 44 7.78 13.66 4.39
N LEU A 45 7.79 14.94 4.78
CA LEU A 45 7.55 16.04 3.85
C LEU A 45 8.76 16.28 2.92
N GLU A 46 9.98 16.08 3.40
CA GLU A 46 11.19 16.09 2.57
C GLU A 46 11.13 15.00 1.48
N ASP A 47 10.71 13.78 1.85
CA ASP A 47 10.50 12.68 0.91
C ASP A 47 9.38 12.98 -0.09
N ALA A 48 8.30 13.62 0.36
CA ALA A 48 7.22 14.06 -0.51
C ALA A 48 7.67 15.15 -1.48
N ALA A 49 8.51 16.10 -1.03
CA ALA A 49 9.12 17.11 -1.89
C ALA A 49 10.01 16.45 -2.96
N ALA A 50 10.84 15.50 -2.58
CA ALA A 50 11.69 14.76 -3.51
C ALA A 50 10.90 13.93 -4.54
N LEU A 51 9.74 13.41 -4.17
CA LEU A 51 8.84 12.70 -5.08
C LEU A 51 8.15 13.64 -6.06
N THR A 52 7.63 14.77 -5.55
CA THR A 52 6.82 15.73 -6.34
C THR A 52 7.66 16.72 -7.14
N GLY A 53 8.97 16.85 -6.85
CA GLY A 53 9.89 17.78 -7.48
C GLY A 53 9.69 19.23 -7.02
N THR A 54 9.05 19.47 -5.87
CA THR A 54 8.83 20.80 -5.33
C THR A 54 8.77 20.81 -3.80
N ALA A 55 9.32 21.85 -3.17
CA ALA A 55 9.16 22.11 -1.74
C ALA A 55 7.83 22.82 -1.39
N GLU A 56 7.08 23.27 -2.38
CA GLU A 56 5.74 23.83 -2.22
C GLU A 56 4.71 22.70 -2.16
N LEU A 57 4.50 22.15 -0.97
CA LEU A 57 3.68 20.96 -0.77
C LEU A 57 2.20 21.29 -0.53
N ALA A 58 1.31 20.54 -1.16
CA ALA A 58 -0.13 20.61 -0.96
C ALA A 58 -0.74 19.21 -1.03
N PHE A 59 -1.54 18.83 -0.01
CA PHE A 59 -2.20 17.53 0.09
C PHE A 59 -3.67 17.68 0.52
N SER A 60 -4.38 18.68 -0.02
CA SER A 60 -5.77 18.96 0.33
C SER A 60 -6.76 18.00 -0.31
N ARG A 61 -6.48 17.52 -1.55
CA ARG A 61 -7.32 16.54 -2.26
C ARG A 61 -6.72 15.15 -2.08
N ARG A 62 -7.48 14.27 -1.44
CA ARG A 62 -7.04 12.96 -0.98
C ARG A 62 -8.02 11.88 -1.36
N ALA A 63 -7.53 10.69 -1.67
CA ALA A 63 -8.36 9.53 -1.88
C ALA A 63 -7.73 8.27 -1.27
N VAL A 64 -8.56 7.34 -0.81
CA VAL A 64 -8.17 5.97 -0.48
C VAL A 64 -8.76 5.04 -1.52
N LEU A 65 -7.89 4.32 -2.23
CA LEU A 65 -8.26 3.28 -3.17
C LEU A 65 -8.41 1.96 -2.40
N VAL A 66 -9.64 1.42 -2.32
CA VAL A 66 -9.91 0.13 -1.67
C VAL A 66 -10.12 -0.91 -2.75
N LEU A 67 -9.09 -1.72 -3.01
CA LEU A 67 -9.10 -2.73 -4.08
C LEU A 67 -9.73 -4.03 -3.58
N CYS A 68 -10.84 -4.43 -4.21
CA CYS A 68 -11.63 -5.60 -3.82
C CYS A 68 -11.37 -6.77 -4.78
N ALA A 69 -11.02 -7.95 -4.24
CA ALA A 69 -10.83 -9.15 -5.05
C ALA A 69 -11.02 -10.43 -4.22
N ASP A 70 -11.56 -11.47 -4.85
CA ASP A 70 -11.68 -12.80 -4.26
C ASP A 70 -10.40 -13.61 -4.44
N ASN A 71 -10.02 -14.35 -3.40
CA ASN A 71 -8.83 -15.20 -3.39
C ASN A 71 -9.22 -16.67 -3.31
N GLY A 72 -8.92 -17.46 -4.36
CA GLY A 72 -9.34 -18.86 -4.47
C GLY A 72 -8.84 -19.78 -3.35
N VAL A 73 -7.76 -19.42 -2.67
CA VAL A 73 -7.23 -20.16 -1.52
C VAL A 73 -8.22 -20.27 -0.35
N VAL A 74 -9.27 -19.46 -0.32
CA VAL A 74 -10.36 -19.55 0.68
C VAL A 74 -10.99 -20.95 0.70
N ALA A 75 -11.00 -21.66 -0.42
CA ALA A 75 -11.45 -23.07 -0.52
C ALA A 75 -10.71 -24.01 0.43
N GLN A 76 -9.51 -23.63 0.90
CA GLN A 76 -8.71 -24.40 1.86
C GLN A 76 -9.10 -24.15 3.34
N GLY A 77 -10.18 -23.39 3.61
CA GLY A 77 -10.62 -23.08 4.98
C GLY A 77 -9.64 -22.22 5.76
N VAL A 78 -8.97 -21.28 5.09
CA VAL A 78 -7.95 -20.36 5.63
C VAL A 78 -8.54 -19.05 6.14
N SER A 79 -9.86 -18.93 6.18
CA SER A 79 -10.61 -17.79 6.71
C SER A 79 -11.78 -18.27 7.57
N GLN A 80 -12.29 -17.41 8.47
CA GLN A 80 -13.51 -17.68 9.25
C GLN A 80 -14.78 -17.49 8.40
N THR A 81 -14.70 -16.75 7.32
CA THR A 81 -15.80 -16.41 6.41
C THR A 81 -15.50 -16.89 5.01
N ASP A 82 -16.53 -17.00 4.20
CA ASP A 82 -16.41 -17.31 2.78
C ASP A 82 -16.24 -16.03 1.92
N GLN A 83 -16.08 -16.20 0.61
CA GLN A 83 -15.84 -15.12 -0.34
C GLN A 83 -17.02 -14.12 -0.47
N SER A 84 -18.25 -14.50 -0.08
CA SER A 84 -19.41 -13.59 -0.18
C SER A 84 -19.23 -12.33 0.65
N VAL A 85 -18.42 -12.39 1.71
CA VAL A 85 -18.12 -11.24 2.56
C VAL A 85 -17.32 -10.17 1.80
N THR A 86 -16.44 -10.52 0.86
CA THR A 86 -15.75 -9.54 0.01
C THR A 86 -16.75 -8.64 -0.70
N ARG A 87 -17.75 -9.25 -1.36
CA ARG A 87 -18.81 -8.52 -2.05
C ARG A 87 -19.65 -7.68 -1.10
N THR A 88 -20.07 -8.25 0.03
CA THR A 88 -20.88 -7.55 1.04
C THR A 88 -20.16 -6.30 1.57
N VAL A 89 -18.84 -6.39 1.80
CA VAL A 89 -18.05 -5.23 2.25
C VAL A 89 -17.90 -4.22 1.12
N ALA A 90 -17.71 -4.66 -0.13
CA ALA A 90 -17.64 -3.75 -1.28
C ALA A 90 -18.95 -2.95 -1.47
N GLU A 91 -20.12 -3.58 -1.28
CA GLU A 91 -21.43 -2.93 -1.26
C GLU A 91 -21.54 -1.89 -0.13
N ASN A 92 -21.01 -2.22 1.06
CA ASN A 92 -21.00 -1.29 2.19
C ASN A 92 -19.97 -0.16 2.03
N LEU A 93 -18.85 -0.39 1.34
CA LEU A 93 -17.93 0.67 0.91
C LEU A 93 -18.61 1.67 -0.03
N ALA A 94 -19.32 1.17 -1.04
CA ALA A 94 -20.11 2.01 -1.95
C ALA A 94 -21.21 2.80 -1.21
N ALA A 95 -21.85 2.16 -0.22
CA ALA A 95 -22.86 2.79 0.65
C ALA A 95 -22.27 3.69 1.75
N ARG A 96 -20.93 3.84 1.83
CA ARG A 96 -20.23 4.67 2.83
C ARG A 96 -20.45 4.23 4.29
N ARG A 97 -20.55 2.93 4.56
CA ARG A 97 -20.91 2.37 5.88
C ARG A 97 -19.74 1.72 6.62
N THR A 98 -18.65 1.39 5.93
CA THR A 98 -17.51 0.67 6.55
C THR A 98 -16.67 1.56 7.46
N SER A 99 -15.75 0.94 8.19
CA SER A 99 -14.85 1.64 9.13
C SER A 99 -14.02 2.71 8.44
N VAL A 100 -13.39 2.39 7.31
CA VAL A 100 -12.61 3.38 6.55
C VAL A 100 -13.47 4.54 6.09
N CYS A 101 -14.73 4.31 5.71
CA CYS A 101 -15.63 5.37 5.29
C CYS A 101 -15.91 6.38 6.40
N GLN A 102 -16.05 5.92 7.66
CA GLN A 102 -16.27 6.84 8.78
C GLN A 102 -14.98 7.60 9.12
N MET A 103 -13.82 6.93 9.14
CA MET A 103 -12.53 7.57 9.38
C MET A 103 -12.18 8.59 8.28
N ALA A 104 -12.47 8.26 7.03
CA ALA A 104 -12.22 9.11 5.87
C ALA A 104 -12.99 10.45 5.92
N LYS A 105 -14.20 10.48 6.52
CA LYS A 105 -14.93 11.74 6.76
C LYS A 105 -14.10 12.69 7.63
N THR A 106 -13.53 12.20 8.72
CA THR A 106 -12.69 13.00 9.62
C THR A 106 -11.39 13.42 8.95
N ALA A 107 -10.77 12.51 8.18
CA ALA A 107 -9.54 12.77 7.43
C ALA A 107 -9.77 13.56 6.13
N ARG A 108 -11.00 13.92 5.79
CA ARG A 108 -11.37 14.60 4.53
C ARG A 108 -10.78 13.90 3.31
N CYS A 109 -10.94 12.57 3.28
CA CYS A 109 -10.41 11.68 2.26
C CYS A 109 -11.55 11.01 1.50
N GLU A 110 -11.50 10.99 0.17
CA GLU A 110 -12.49 10.28 -0.63
C GLU A 110 -12.22 8.77 -0.59
N VAL A 111 -13.27 7.96 -0.41
CA VAL A 111 -13.15 6.49 -0.48
C VAL A 111 -13.56 6.04 -1.88
N VAL A 112 -12.67 5.36 -2.57
CA VAL A 112 -12.87 4.84 -3.94
C VAL A 112 -12.79 3.31 -3.90
N PRO A 113 -13.94 2.62 -3.77
CA PRO A 113 -13.96 1.15 -3.87
C PRO A 113 -13.80 0.72 -5.32
N VAL A 114 -12.94 -0.28 -5.56
CA VAL A 114 -12.60 -0.78 -6.90
C VAL A 114 -12.70 -2.29 -6.93
N ASP A 115 -13.45 -2.84 -7.87
CA ASP A 115 -13.48 -4.26 -8.17
C ASP A 115 -12.36 -4.63 -9.13
N LEU A 116 -11.38 -5.37 -8.63
CA LEU A 116 -10.31 -5.98 -9.45
C LEU A 116 -10.54 -7.45 -9.74
N GLY A 117 -11.44 -8.10 -8.99
CA GLY A 117 -11.64 -9.54 -9.18
C GLY A 117 -12.63 -10.14 -8.20
N MET A 118 -13.79 -9.55 -8.01
CA MET A 118 -14.88 -10.17 -7.26
C MET A 118 -15.71 -11.10 -8.15
N ALA A 119 -16.23 -12.18 -7.59
CA ALA A 119 -17.20 -13.04 -8.26
C ALA A 119 -18.59 -12.39 -8.33
N GLY A 120 -19.42 -12.84 -9.24
CA GLY A 120 -20.80 -12.35 -9.44
C GLY A 120 -20.87 -11.07 -10.27
N GLU A 121 -22.05 -10.42 -10.26
CA GLU A 121 -22.31 -9.23 -11.04
C GLU A 121 -21.58 -7.98 -10.49
N PRO A 122 -21.28 -6.97 -11.32
CA PRO A 122 -20.73 -5.71 -10.85
C PRO A 122 -21.56 -5.08 -9.72
N VAL A 123 -20.90 -4.47 -8.74
CA VAL A 123 -21.54 -3.80 -7.61
C VAL A 123 -21.76 -2.31 -7.95
N PRO A 124 -22.99 -1.79 -7.92
CA PRO A 124 -23.24 -0.36 -8.14
C PRO A 124 -22.46 0.51 -7.17
N GLY A 125 -21.80 1.56 -7.68
CA GLY A 125 -20.97 2.46 -6.87
C GLY A 125 -19.55 1.94 -6.56
N VAL A 126 -19.19 0.75 -7.04
CA VAL A 126 -17.82 0.22 -7.05
C VAL A 126 -17.27 0.36 -8.46
N GLN A 127 -16.08 0.94 -8.60
CA GLN A 127 -15.45 1.12 -9.90
C GLN A 127 -15.03 -0.25 -10.46
N ASN A 128 -15.53 -0.60 -11.64
CA ASN A 128 -15.24 -1.89 -12.26
C ASN A 128 -13.91 -1.84 -13.03
N CYS A 129 -12.91 -2.55 -12.50
CA CYS A 129 -11.62 -2.80 -13.14
C CYS A 129 -11.28 -4.30 -13.12
N ARG A 130 -12.30 -5.14 -13.11
CA ARG A 130 -12.21 -6.59 -12.92
C ARG A 130 -11.31 -7.27 -13.95
N ILE A 131 -10.34 -8.03 -13.46
CA ILE A 131 -9.44 -8.86 -14.27
C ILE A 131 -10.07 -10.23 -14.55
N ALA A 132 -10.60 -10.85 -13.49
CA ALA A 132 -11.34 -12.12 -13.56
C ALA A 132 -12.25 -12.24 -12.33
N ALA A 133 -13.07 -13.28 -12.25
CA ALA A 133 -13.95 -13.57 -11.12
C ALA A 133 -13.21 -14.28 -9.98
N GLY A 134 -12.25 -13.61 -9.38
CA GLY A 134 -11.34 -14.14 -8.35
C GLY A 134 -10.13 -14.89 -8.94
N THR A 135 -9.15 -15.18 -8.09
CA THR A 135 -8.01 -16.02 -8.45
C THR A 135 -8.35 -17.49 -8.30
N ALA A 136 -7.53 -18.36 -8.89
CA ALA A 136 -7.57 -19.79 -8.60
C ALA A 136 -6.98 -20.10 -7.22
N ASP A 137 -7.23 -21.31 -6.72
CA ASP A 137 -6.60 -21.83 -5.52
C ASP A 137 -5.14 -22.20 -5.81
N PHE A 138 -4.21 -21.44 -5.26
CA PHE A 138 -2.78 -21.66 -5.52
C PHE A 138 -2.23 -22.98 -4.96
N THR A 139 -3.02 -23.72 -4.16
CA THR A 139 -2.59 -25.06 -3.71
C THR A 139 -2.70 -26.11 -4.83
N THR A 140 -3.45 -25.82 -5.88
CA THR A 140 -3.67 -26.74 -7.02
C THR A 140 -2.92 -26.32 -8.29
N GLY A 141 -2.51 -25.08 -8.41
CA GLY A 141 -1.81 -24.48 -9.54
C GLY A 141 -1.55 -23.00 -9.30
N PRO A 142 -1.08 -22.22 -10.29
CA PRO A 142 -0.89 -20.77 -10.12
C PRO A 142 -2.20 -20.06 -9.77
N ALA A 143 -2.14 -19.03 -8.90
CA ALA A 143 -3.28 -18.20 -8.52
C ALA A 143 -3.91 -17.47 -9.72
N MET A 144 -3.07 -17.02 -10.63
CA MET A 144 -3.46 -16.32 -11.86
C MET A 144 -2.42 -16.54 -12.96
N THR A 145 -2.77 -16.24 -14.20
CA THR A 145 -1.78 -16.20 -15.26
C THR A 145 -0.84 -15.00 -15.08
N ARG A 146 0.38 -15.09 -15.62
CA ARG A 146 1.34 -13.99 -15.61
C ARG A 146 0.76 -12.74 -16.30
N GLN A 147 -0.01 -12.91 -17.37
CA GLN A 147 -0.69 -11.81 -18.07
C GLN A 147 -1.75 -11.14 -17.16
N GLN A 148 -2.53 -11.91 -16.40
CA GLN A 148 -3.50 -11.37 -15.46
C GLN A 148 -2.83 -10.55 -14.34
N ALA A 149 -1.65 -10.99 -13.87
CA ALA A 149 -0.87 -10.20 -12.90
C ALA A 149 -0.42 -8.86 -13.51
N VAL A 150 0.06 -8.86 -14.75
CA VAL A 150 0.40 -7.63 -15.50
C VAL A 150 -0.82 -6.74 -15.68
N ASP A 151 -1.98 -7.29 -16.00
CA ASP A 151 -3.21 -6.53 -16.23
C ASP A 151 -3.72 -5.91 -14.90
N ALA A 152 -3.61 -6.62 -13.77
CA ALA A 152 -3.94 -6.07 -12.46
C ALA A 152 -2.99 -4.93 -12.05
N ILE A 153 -1.68 -5.08 -12.28
CA ILE A 153 -0.69 -4.00 -12.08
C ILE A 153 -1.06 -2.80 -12.96
N ALA A 154 -1.35 -3.03 -14.24
CA ALA A 154 -1.73 -1.98 -15.17
C ALA A 154 -3.02 -1.24 -14.74
N ALA A 155 -4.01 -1.96 -14.22
CA ALA A 155 -5.22 -1.39 -13.66
C ALA A 155 -4.89 -0.47 -12.48
N GLY A 156 -4.05 -0.91 -11.53
CA GLY A 156 -3.58 -0.10 -10.41
C GLY A 156 -2.88 1.19 -10.85
N MET A 157 -1.96 1.10 -11.83
CA MET A 157 -1.29 2.28 -12.40
C MET A 157 -2.29 3.23 -13.08
N GLY A 158 -3.28 2.68 -13.80
CA GLY A 158 -4.35 3.44 -14.44
C GLY A 158 -5.22 4.19 -13.45
N LEU A 159 -5.54 3.58 -12.31
CA LEU A 159 -6.27 4.23 -11.20
C LEU A 159 -5.49 5.44 -10.66
N VAL A 160 -4.18 5.31 -10.43
CA VAL A 160 -3.36 6.43 -9.96
C VAL A 160 -3.36 7.58 -10.95
N ARG A 161 -3.19 7.30 -12.24
CA ARG A 161 -3.24 8.32 -13.30
C ARG A 161 -4.60 9.03 -13.32
N ALA A 162 -5.69 8.29 -13.18
CA ALA A 162 -7.04 8.87 -13.12
C ALA A 162 -7.21 9.78 -11.89
N GLN A 163 -6.74 9.36 -10.72
CA GLN A 163 -6.79 10.17 -9.50
C GLN A 163 -5.92 11.43 -9.62
N LYS A 164 -4.73 11.32 -10.18
CA LYS A 164 -3.85 12.48 -10.45
C LYS A 164 -4.52 13.48 -11.39
N ALA A 165 -5.13 12.99 -12.48
CA ALA A 165 -5.88 13.83 -13.42
C ALA A 165 -7.10 14.50 -12.79
N ALA A 166 -7.74 13.86 -11.80
CA ALA A 166 -8.80 14.43 -10.98
C ALA A 166 -8.28 15.43 -9.92
N GLY A 167 -6.97 15.66 -9.84
CA GLY A 167 -6.34 16.61 -8.94
C GLY A 167 -6.07 16.06 -7.53
N VAL A 168 -6.10 14.75 -7.33
CA VAL A 168 -5.67 14.12 -6.07
C VAL A 168 -4.18 14.36 -5.86
N GLN A 169 -3.81 14.71 -4.64
CA GLN A 169 -2.44 15.09 -4.24
C GLN A 169 -1.83 14.11 -3.25
N LEU A 170 -2.65 13.27 -2.61
CA LEU A 170 -2.23 12.23 -1.67
C LEU A 170 -3.16 11.03 -1.84
N LEU A 171 -2.60 9.86 -2.14
CA LEU A 171 -3.31 8.60 -2.17
C LEU A 171 -3.08 7.79 -0.89
N ALA A 172 -4.08 7.03 -0.50
CA ALA A 172 -3.96 5.95 0.49
C ALA A 172 -4.33 4.63 -0.17
N THR A 173 -3.68 3.55 0.24
CA THR A 173 -4.03 2.19 -0.16
C THR A 173 -4.97 1.56 0.84
N GLY A 174 -5.91 0.77 0.35
CA GLY A 174 -6.78 -0.11 1.11
C GLY A 174 -7.09 -1.35 0.28
N GLU A 175 -7.57 -2.36 0.90
CA GLU A 175 -7.93 -3.62 0.25
C GLU A 175 -9.13 -4.28 0.95
N MET A 176 -9.83 -5.11 0.20
CA MET A 176 -10.83 -6.04 0.71
C MET A 176 -10.81 -7.32 -0.11
N GLY A 177 -10.38 -8.41 0.52
CA GLY A 177 -10.31 -9.71 -0.13
C GLY A 177 -10.22 -10.82 0.90
N ILE A 178 -11.31 -11.57 1.12
CA ILE A 178 -11.24 -12.71 2.04
C ILE A 178 -10.14 -13.67 1.56
N GLY A 179 -9.24 -14.05 2.48
CA GLY A 179 -8.08 -14.91 2.18
C GLY A 179 -6.79 -14.17 1.81
N ASN A 180 -6.81 -12.85 1.60
CA ASN A 180 -5.64 -12.09 1.14
C ASN A 180 -4.49 -12.03 2.15
N THR A 181 -4.72 -12.18 3.45
CA THR A 181 -3.64 -12.37 4.42
C THR A 181 -2.88 -13.68 4.19
N THR A 182 -3.52 -14.70 3.58
CA THR A 182 -2.88 -15.97 3.22
C THR A 182 -1.98 -15.79 1.99
N THR A 183 -2.51 -15.15 0.95
CA THR A 183 -1.75 -14.83 -0.26
C THR A 183 -0.59 -13.90 0.05
N SER A 184 -0.80 -12.87 0.88
CA SER A 184 0.26 -11.96 1.34
C SER A 184 1.36 -12.67 2.12
N SER A 185 1.00 -13.59 3.04
CA SER A 185 1.97 -14.39 3.79
C SER A 185 2.80 -15.28 2.87
N ALA A 186 2.17 -15.90 1.86
CA ALA A 186 2.85 -16.74 0.87
C ALA A 186 3.84 -15.92 0.02
N VAL A 187 3.39 -14.78 -0.53
CA VAL A 187 4.24 -13.87 -1.33
C VAL A 187 5.40 -13.35 -0.49
N ALA A 188 5.14 -12.87 0.73
CA ALA A 188 6.17 -12.33 1.60
C ALA A 188 7.20 -13.40 2.05
N ALA A 189 6.76 -14.63 2.33
CA ALA A 189 7.64 -15.74 2.69
C ALA A 189 8.67 -16.02 1.58
N VAL A 190 8.22 -16.04 0.33
CA VAL A 190 9.09 -16.27 -0.84
C VAL A 190 10.03 -15.08 -1.09
N LEU A 191 9.48 -13.86 -1.18
CA LEU A 191 10.27 -12.67 -1.49
C LEU A 191 11.33 -12.33 -0.44
N LEU A 192 11.07 -12.67 0.83
CA LEU A 192 11.99 -12.40 1.94
C LEU A 192 12.80 -13.63 2.35
N GLY A 193 12.59 -14.80 1.72
CA GLY A 193 13.29 -16.05 2.06
C GLY A 193 13.06 -16.45 3.52
N GLN A 194 11.89 -16.23 4.08
CA GLN A 194 11.56 -16.48 5.47
C GLN A 194 10.66 -17.71 5.64
N PRO A 195 10.78 -18.44 6.77
CA PRO A 195 9.86 -19.54 7.07
C PRO A 195 8.41 -19.08 7.09
N VAL A 196 7.51 -19.90 6.55
CA VAL A 196 6.07 -19.61 6.44
C VAL A 196 5.47 -19.29 7.81
N GLU A 197 5.90 -19.99 8.86
CA GLU A 197 5.45 -19.79 10.24
C GLU A 197 5.73 -18.38 10.77
N ARG A 198 6.85 -17.80 10.35
CA ARG A 198 7.24 -16.45 10.77
C ARG A 198 6.46 -15.38 10.02
N MET A 199 5.97 -15.72 8.84
CA MET A 199 5.27 -14.78 7.95
C MET A 199 3.76 -14.83 8.04
N THR A 200 3.19 -15.77 8.81
CA THR A 200 1.77 -16.06 8.80
C THR A 200 1.12 -15.77 10.15
N GLY A 201 0.15 -14.89 10.15
CA GLY A 201 -0.71 -14.58 11.29
C GLY A 201 -2.11 -15.19 11.17
N ARG A 202 -2.94 -14.89 12.18
CA ARG A 202 -4.32 -15.37 12.28
C ARG A 202 -5.30 -14.61 11.38
N GLY A 203 -4.83 -13.54 10.71
CA GLY A 203 -5.72 -12.66 9.94
C GLY A 203 -6.87 -12.16 10.82
N ALA A 204 -8.10 -12.32 10.35
CA ALA A 204 -9.31 -11.90 11.07
C ALA A 204 -9.67 -12.82 12.28
N GLY A 205 -8.69 -13.48 12.90
CA GLY A 205 -8.90 -14.20 14.16
C GLY A 205 -9.11 -15.72 14.02
N LEU A 206 -8.38 -16.41 13.15
CA LEU A 206 -8.40 -17.86 13.02
C LEU A 206 -8.07 -18.58 14.34
N SER A 207 -8.76 -19.71 14.57
CA SER A 207 -8.41 -20.68 15.62
C SER A 207 -7.04 -21.33 15.34
N ASP A 208 -6.50 -22.09 16.31
CA ASP A 208 -5.24 -22.82 16.11
C ASP A 208 -5.34 -23.82 14.96
N THR A 209 -6.45 -24.54 14.84
CA THR A 209 -6.71 -25.45 13.72
C THR A 209 -6.84 -24.71 12.39
N GLY A 210 -7.44 -23.52 12.37
CA GLY A 210 -7.51 -22.65 11.19
C GLY A 210 -6.13 -22.13 10.78
N LEU A 211 -5.31 -21.71 11.74
CA LEU A 211 -3.94 -21.31 11.48
C LEU A 211 -3.09 -22.45 10.93
N ALA A 212 -3.22 -23.67 11.48
CA ALA A 212 -2.54 -24.85 10.96
C ALA A 212 -2.90 -25.15 9.51
N ARG A 213 -4.20 -25.05 9.14
CA ARG A 213 -4.64 -25.19 7.73
C ARG A 213 -4.05 -24.09 6.83
N LYS A 214 -4.01 -22.85 7.31
CA LYS A 214 -3.43 -21.73 6.59
C LYS A 214 -1.94 -21.94 6.30
N LEU A 215 -1.18 -22.37 7.30
CA LEU A 215 0.25 -22.70 7.16
C LEU A 215 0.46 -23.85 6.15
N ASP A 216 -0.34 -24.91 6.24
CA ASP A 216 -0.29 -26.05 5.31
C ASP A 216 -0.62 -25.62 3.88
N ALA A 217 -1.68 -24.84 3.67
CA ALA A 217 -2.05 -24.32 2.35
C ALA A 217 -0.92 -23.51 1.72
N ILE A 218 -0.27 -22.62 2.48
CA ILE A 218 0.87 -21.83 2.00
C ILE A 218 2.04 -22.74 1.61
N ARG A 219 2.41 -23.71 2.46
CA ARG A 219 3.51 -24.66 2.14
C ARG A 219 3.24 -25.46 0.87
N ARG A 220 2.02 -26.02 0.74
CA ARG A 220 1.60 -26.76 -0.48
C ARG A 220 1.63 -25.87 -1.71
N GLY A 221 1.14 -24.62 -1.60
CA GLY A 221 1.15 -23.65 -2.69
C GLY A 221 2.57 -23.32 -3.17
N ILE A 222 3.49 -23.05 -2.26
CA ILE A 222 4.90 -22.78 -2.58
C ILE A 222 5.55 -24.02 -3.20
N ALA A 223 5.36 -25.19 -2.61
CA ALA A 223 5.93 -26.45 -3.11
C ALA A 223 5.37 -26.83 -4.51
N ARG A 224 4.08 -26.59 -4.75
CA ARG A 224 3.41 -26.90 -6.02
C ARG A 224 3.87 -25.99 -7.15
N ASN A 225 3.95 -24.68 -6.89
CA ASN A 225 4.17 -23.68 -7.93
C ASN A 225 5.64 -23.30 -8.12
N GLN A 226 6.52 -23.61 -7.15
CA GLN A 226 7.95 -23.30 -7.19
C GLN A 226 8.22 -21.87 -7.70
N PRO A 227 7.74 -20.83 -7.00
CA PRO A 227 7.91 -19.45 -7.43
C PRO A 227 9.39 -19.04 -7.40
N ASP A 228 9.80 -18.28 -8.42
CA ASP A 228 11.14 -17.69 -8.46
C ASP A 228 11.19 -16.40 -7.61
N ALA A 229 11.89 -16.45 -6.50
CA ALA A 229 12.03 -15.29 -5.59
C ALA A 229 12.73 -14.08 -6.24
N ALA A 230 13.47 -14.29 -7.33
CA ALA A 230 14.11 -13.21 -8.09
C ALA A 230 13.17 -12.52 -9.09
N ASP A 231 12.01 -13.13 -9.37
CA ASP A 231 10.98 -12.58 -10.27
C ASP A 231 9.69 -12.28 -9.49
N PRO A 232 9.48 -11.03 -9.01
CA PRO A 232 8.30 -10.68 -8.24
C PRO A 232 6.98 -10.88 -9.00
N LEU A 233 7.01 -10.79 -10.33
CA LEU A 233 5.83 -11.05 -11.15
C LEU A 233 5.48 -12.54 -11.20
N ASP A 234 6.48 -13.42 -11.20
CA ASP A 234 6.27 -14.87 -11.08
C ASP A 234 5.68 -15.23 -9.71
N VAL A 235 6.22 -14.64 -8.63
CA VAL A 235 5.69 -14.83 -7.27
C VAL A 235 4.24 -14.36 -7.17
N LEU A 236 3.92 -13.15 -7.68
CA LEU A 236 2.56 -12.62 -7.69
C LEU A 236 1.60 -13.50 -8.48
N SER A 237 2.00 -13.96 -9.68
CA SER A 237 1.13 -14.79 -10.52
C SER A 237 0.84 -16.15 -9.88
N LYS A 238 1.82 -16.72 -9.18
CA LYS A 238 1.71 -18.05 -8.59
C LYS A 238 1.01 -18.08 -7.24
N LEU A 239 1.20 -17.05 -6.39
CA LEU A 239 0.77 -17.07 -4.99
C LEU A 239 -0.06 -15.85 -4.59
N GLY A 240 -0.14 -14.82 -5.42
CA GLY A 240 -0.76 -13.54 -5.09
C GLY A 240 -2.27 -13.49 -5.23
N GLY A 241 -2.79 -12.27 -5.18
CA GLY A 241 -4.20 -11.90 -5.42
C GLY A 241 -4.27 -10.72 -6.37
N PHE A 242 -5.42 -10.49 -7.02
CA PHE A 242 -5.62 -9.33 -7.89
C PHE A 242 -5.56 -8.02 -7.10
N ASP A 243 -6.01 -8.02 -5.85
CA ASP A 243 -5.88 -6.91 -4.90
C ASP A 243 -4.40 -6.55 -4.67
N ILE A 244 -3.55 -7.53 -4.33
CA ILE A 244 -2.11 -7.32 -4.09
C ILE A 244 -1.41 -6.85 -5.39
N ALA A 245 -1.71 -7.47 -6.53
CA ALA A 245 -1.13 -7.08 -7.81
C ALA A 245 -1.58 -5.67 -8.23
N GLY A 246 -2.85 -5.34 -8.02
CA GLY A 246 -3.37 -3.99 -8.25
C GLY A 246 -2.72 -2.94 -7.33
N LEU A 247 -2.58 -3.24 -6.04
CA LEU A 247 -1.88 -2.36 -5.09
C LEU A 247 -0.40 -2.19 -5.46
N CYS A 248 0.27 -3.24 -5.95
CA CYS A 248 1.61 -3.12 -6.53
C CYS A 248 1.62 -2.08 -7.66
N GLY A 249 0.62 -2.13 -8.55
CA GLY A 249 0.40 -1.14 -9.59
C GLY A 249 0.15 0.28 -9.06
N VAL A 250 -0.55 0.42 -7.92
CA VAL A 250 -0.77 1.73 -7.27
C VAL A 250 0.56 2.35 -6.82
N PHE A 251 1.47 1.60 -6.21
CA PHE A 251 2.79 2.12 -5.82
C PHE A 251 3.66 2.46 -7.02
N LEU A 252 3.68 1.61 -8.05
CA LEU A 252 4.38 1.89 -9.31
C LEU A 252 3.82 3.14 -10.02
N GLY A 253 2.50 3.27 -10.06
CA GLY A 253 1.82 4.45 -10.60
C GLY A 253 2.12 5.71 -9.80
N GLY A 254 2.13 5.64 -8.46
CA GLY A 254 2.52 6.75 -7.59
C GLY A 254 3.92 7.28 -7.90
N ALA A 255 4.88 6.37 -8.09
CA ALA A 255 6.25 6.73 -8.44
C ALA A 255 6.37 7.33 -9.85
N LEU A 256 5.57 6.83 -10.81
CA LEU A 256 5.56 7.32 -12.19
C LEU A 256 4.92 8.72 -12.30
N GLU A 257 3.81 8.93 -11.60
CA GLU A 257 3.01 10.17 -11.67
C GLU A 257 3.45 11.21 -10.61
N GLY A 258 4.45 10.92 -9.76
CA GLY A 258 4.88 11.82 -8.69
C GLY A 258 3.75 12.06 -7.65
N LEU A 259 3.03 11.00 -7.27
CA LEU A 259 1.92 11.07 -6.33
C LEU A 259 2.23 10.26 -5.07
N PRO A 260 2.31 10.87 -3.87
CA PRO A 260 2.56 10.14 -2.62
C PRO A 260 1.47 9.11 -2.34
N VAL A 261 1.87 7.89 -1.95
CA VAL A 261 0.98 6.78 -1.65
C VAL A 261 1.19 6.32 -0.20
N LEU A 262 0.21 6.55 0.65
CA LEU A 262 0.18 6.05 2.02
C LEU A 262 -0.05 4.54 2.00
N MET A 263 0.96 3.80 2.41
CA MET A 263 0.91 2.35 2.56
C MET A 263 0.14 2.01 3.84
N ASP A 264 -0.96 1.27 3.72
CA ASP A 264 -1.73 0.77 4.87
C ASP A 264 -0.93 -0.28 5.66
N GLY A 265 -1.50 -1.41 6.00
CA GLY A 265 -0.90 -2.44 6.82
C GLY A 265 -0.05 -3.46 6.06
N PHE A 266 -0.09 -4.71 6.55
CA PHE A 266 0.72 -5.81 6.06
C PHE A 266 0.50 -6.13 4.58
N ILE A 267 -0.76 -6.22 4.12
CA ILE A 267 -1.11 -6.59 2.74
C ILE A 267 -0.61 -5.53 1.76
N SER A 268 -0.89 -4.25 2.05
CA SER A 268 -0.34 -3.12 1.28
C SER A 268 1.18 -3.09 1.29
N GLY A 269 1.80 -3.45 2.42
CA GLY A 269 3.26 -3.56 2.54
C GLY A 269 3.84 -4.62 1.62
N VAL A 270 3.18 -5.78 1.51
CA VAL A 270 3.60 -6.84 0.57
C VAL A 270 3.47 -6.38 -0.87
N ALA A 271 2.41 -5.66 -1.21
CA ALA A 271 2.24 -5.08 -2.53
C ALA A 271 3.33 -4.02 -2.84
N ALA A 272 3.67 -3.17 -1.87
CA ALA A 272 4.78 -2.22 -1.97
C ALA A 272 6.12 -2.93 -2.16
N LEU A 273 6.36 -4.05 -1.44
CA LEU A 273 7.55 -4.87 -1.59
C LEU A 273 7.67 -5.43 -3.02
N CYS A 274 6.56 -5.93 -3.58
CA CYS A 274 6.52 -6.37 -4.98
C CYS A 274 6.86 -5.22 -5.94
N ALA A 275 6.30 -4.03 -5.72
CA ALA A 275 6.56 -2.85 -6.55
C ALA A 275 8.04 -2.44 -6.52
N VAL A 276 8.64 -2.38 -5.33
CA VAL A 276 10.06 -2.02 -5.16
C VAL A 276 10.99 -3.10 -5.72
N ARG A 277 10.61 -4.38 -5.65
CA ARG A 277 11.39 -5.47 -6.29
C ARG A 277 11.28 -5.45 -7.81
N LEU A 278 10.14 -5.05 -8.38
CA LEU A 278 9.98 -4.85 -9.83
C LEU A 278 10.71 -3.59 -10.33
N CYS A 279 10.67 -2.52 -9.54
CA CYS A 279 11.31 -1.24 -9.86
C CYS A 279 11.80 -0.57 -8.57
N PRO A 280 13.10 -0.65 -8.23
CA PRO A 280 13.63 -0.06 -6.99
C PRO A 280 13.32 1.43 -6.82
N ALA A 281 13.26 2.19 -7.91
CA ALA A 281 12.92 3.62 -7.87
C ALA A 281 11.46 3.89 -7.44
N ALA A 282 10.59 2.88 -7.39
CA ALA A 282 9.21 3.02 -6.89
C ALA A 282 9.15 3.26 -5.37
N GLU A 283 10.22 2.95 -4.64
CA GLU A 283 10.37 3.18 -3.20
C GLU A 283 10.05 4.63 -2.81
N LYS A 284 10.37 5.60 -3.67
CA LYS A 284 10.11 7.03 -3.43
C LYS A 284 8.63 7.39 -3.23
N ALA A 285 7.70 6.57 -3.74
CA ALA A 285 6.26 6.81 -3.59
C ALA A 285 5.65 6.09 -2.38
N VAL A 286 6.42 5.25 -1.68
CA VAL A 286 5.94 4.45 -0.55
C VAL A 286 6.09 5.22 0.76
N PHE A 287 4.97 5.60 1.38
CA PHE A 287 4.91 6.27 2.68
C PHE A 287 4.23 5.38 3.71
N ALA A 288 5.01 4.83 4.64
CA ALA A 288 4.51 3.89 5.64
C ALA A 288 3.64 4.60 6.69
N SER A 289 2.36 4.25 6.77
CA SER A 289 1.41 4.84 7.71
C SER A 289 1.52 4.23 9.11
N HIS A 290 1.40 2.90 9.20
CA HIS A 290 1.40 2.19 10.48
C HIS A 290 2.07 0.83 10.40
N CYS A 291 2.48 0.30 11.56
CA CYS A 291 2.87 -1.09 11.71
C CYS A 291 1.65 -1.91 12.13
N SER A 292 1.20 -2.80 11.25
CA SER A 292 0.13 -3.76 11.57
C SER A 292 0.60 -4.78 12.62
N THR A 293 -0.34 -5.40 13.34
CA THR A 293 -0.05 -6.49 14.29
C THR A 293 0.22 -7.84 13.62
N GLU A 294 0.07 -7.95 12.29
CA GLU A 294 0.46 -9.18 11.57
C GLU A 294 1.95 -9.47 11.76
N PRO A 295 2.35 -10.73 12.01
CA PRO A 295 3.73 -11.09 12.38
C PRO A 295 4.80 -10.59 11.39
N ALA A 296 4.50 -10.63 10.11
CA ALA A 296 5.42 -10.23 9.06
C ALA A 296 5.48 -8.71 8.80
N ALA A 297 4.56 -7.91 9.37
CA ALA A 297 4.46 -6.49 9.06
C ALA A 297 5.78 -5.74 9.30
N ARG A 298 6.44 -6.00 10.43
CA ARG A 298 7.74 -5.38 10.75
C ARG A 298 8.82 -5.79 9.76
N LEU A 299 8.90 -7.07 9.40
CA LEU A 299 9.91 -7.57 8.45
C LEU A 299 9.72 -6.96 7.05
N VAL A 300 8.49 -6.76 6.63
CA VAL A 300 8.17 -6.08 5.36
C VAL A 300 8.60 -4.62 5.41
N LEU A 301 8.31 -3.89 6.51
CA LEU A 301 8.76 -2.51 6.70
C LEU A 301 10.30 -2.39 6.69
N GLU A 302 10.99 -3.29 7.38
CA GLU A 302 12.46 -3.37 7.41
C GLU A 302 13.03 -3.64 6.00
N ALA A 303 12.44 -4.57 5.24
CA ALA A 303 12.85 -4.88 3.87
C ALA A 303 12.62 -3.72 2.90
N LEU A 304 11.62 -2.87 3.17
CA LEU A 304 11.35 -1.64 2.42
C LEU A 304 12.21 -0.45 2.89
N GLY A 305 12.96 -0.58 3.99
CA GLY A 305 13.66 0.54 4.61
C GLY A 305 12.73 1.63 5.16
N LYS A 306 11.47 1.27 5.47
CA LYS A 306 10.45 2.24 5.90
C LYS A 306 10.16 2.15 7.40
N ALA A 307 9.95 3.29 8.00
CA ALA A 307 9.53 3.42 9.39
C ALA A 307 8.11 3.99 9.45
N PRO A 308 7.17 3.33 10.14
CA PRO A 308 5.77 3.76 10.20
C PRO A 308 5.60 5.00 11.08
N LEU A 309 4.57 5.81 10.78
CA LEU A 309 4.18 6.94 11.63
C LEU A 309 3.45 6.48 12.90
N LEU A 310 2.65 5.40 12.80
CA LEU A 310 1.79 4.91 13.87
C LEU A 310 2.16 3.47 14.28
N THR A 311 2.10 3.22 15.59
CA THR A 311 2.14 1.86 16.16
C THR A 311 1.02 1.78 17.19
N ALA A 312 -0.21 1.58 16.68
CA ALA A 312 -1.44 1.63 17.48
C ALA A 312 -2.18 0.28 17.54
N GLY A 313 -1.52 -0.83 17.18
CA GLY A 313 -2.11 -2.16 17.19
C GLY A 313 -3.21 -2.39 16.14
N LEU A 314 -3.20 -1.62 15.04
CA LEU A 314 -4.20 -1.73 13.98
C LEU A 314 -4.00 -3.00 13.14
N HIS A 315 -5.12 -3.64 12.76
CA HIS A 315 -5.13 -4.83 11.90
C HIS A 315 -6.49 -5.04 11.19
N LEU A 316 -7.22 -3.95 10.93
CA LEU A 316 -8.54 -4.05 10.31
C LEU A 316 -8.47 -4.23 8.80
N GLY A 317 -7.56 -3.53 8.11
CA GLY A 317 -7.54 -3.41 6.65
C GLY A 317 -8.36 -2.23 6.14
N GLU A 318 -8.91 -2.34 4.94
CA GLU A 318 -9.71 -1.33 4.23
C GLU A 318 -8.98 0.01 3.97
N GLY A 319 -7.70 0.14 4.35
CA GLY A 319 -6.97 1.42 4.33
C GLY A 319 -7.11 2.23 5.60
N THR A 320 -7.61 1.63 6.68
CA THR A 320 -7.89 2.36 7.94
C THR A 320 -6.63 2.93 8.58
N GLY A 321 -5.50 2.23 8.54
CA GLY A 321 -4.24 2.72 9.08
C GLY A 321 -3.65 3.85 8.23
N ALA A 322 -3.76 3.75 6.91
CA ALA A 322 -3.35 4.80 6.00
C ALA A 322 -4.16 6.08 6.25
N VAL A 323 -5.48 5.98 6.32
CA VAL A 323 -6.38 7.11 6.60
C VAL A 323 -6.14 7.69 8.00
N ALA A 324 -5.86 6.84 9.02
CA ALA A 324 -5.54 7.30 10.37
C ALA A 324 -4.26 8.16 10.44
N SER A 325 -3.34 8.01 9.51
CA SER A 325 -2.10 8.80 9.44
C SER A 325 -2.28 10.18 8.80
N ILE A 326 -3.35 10.42 8.03
CA ILE A 326 -3.57 11.67 7.30
C ILE A 326 -3.57 12.92 8.20
N PRO A 327 -4.18 12.92 9.40
CA PRO A 327 -4.10 14.08 10.29
C PRO A 327 -2.67 14.46 10.70
N LEU A 328 -1.72 13.50 10.73
CA LEU A 328 -0.32 13.80 10.99
C LEU A 328 0.33 14.57 9.82
N TRP A 329 -0.06 14.28 8.59
CA TRP A 329 0.32 15.05 7.41
C TRP A 329 -0.21 16.48 7.48
N ASP A 330 -1.46 16.67 7.95
CA ASP A 330 -2.05 18.00 8.15
C ASP A 330 -1.28 18.80 9.20
N MET A 331 -0.95 18.17 10.34
CA MET A 331 -0.17 18.80 11.40
C MET A 331 1.24 19.19 10.92
N ALA A 332 1.91 18.29 10.19
CA ALA A 332 3.23 18.58 9.63
C ALA A 332 3.17 19.75 8.63
N LEU A 333 2.19 19.74 7.72
CA LEU A 333 2.00 20.82 6.74
C LEU A 333 1.66 22.16 7.40
N ALA A 334 0.86 22.17 8.45
CA ALA A 334 0.53 23.40 9.17
C ALA A 334 1.80 24.04 9.76
N VAL A 335 2.65 23.23 10.41
CA VAL A 335 3.93 23.75 10.92
C VAL A 335 4.84 24.18 9.78
N TYR A 336 4.95 23.37 8.72
CA TYR A 336 5.79 23.65 7.55
C TYR A 336 5.45 24.97 6.88
N ARG A 337 4.16 25.32 6.80
CA ARG A 337 3.68 26.51 6.08
C ARG A 337 3.55 27.75 6.95
N ASP A 338 3.06 27.57 8.20
CA ASP A 338 2.50 28.66 9.00
C ASP A 338 3.34 28.97 10.23
N CYS A 339 4.37 28.16 10.56
CA CYS A 339 5.28 28.46 11.66
C CYS A 339 6.24 29.60 11.26
N TYR A 340 6.45 30.57 12.14
CA TYR A 340 7.37 31.67 11.91
C TYR A 340 8.83 31.20 11.83
N SER A 341 9.63 31.91 11.04
CA SER A 341 11.07 31.66 10.89
C SER A 341 11.88 32.24 12.04
N PHE A 342 13.12 31.83 12.22
CA PHE A 342 14.06 32.45 13.17
C PHE A 342 14.20 33.95 12.93
N THR A 343 14.25 34.38 11.67
CA THR A 343 14.37 35.78 11.26
C THR A 343 13.14 36.58 11.70
N GLU A 344 11.93 36.10 11.44
CA GLU A 344 10.68 36.75 11.85
C GLU A 344 10.52 36.82 13.36
N GLY A 345 10.99 35.79 14.08
CA GLY A 345 10.97 35.74 15.54
C GLY A 345 12.09 36.53 16.23
N GLY A 346 13.03 37.10 15.46
CA GLY A 346 14.21 37.76 16.03
C GLY A 346 15.12 36.86 16.85
N ILE A 347 15.11 35.56 16.56
CA ILE A 347 15.85 34.50 17.25
C ILE A 347 17.07 34.13 16.43
N THR A 348 18.23 33.98 17.06
CA THR A 348 19.42 33.47 16.38
C THR A 348 19.19 32.02 15.94
N PRO A 349 19.39 31.69 14.64
CA PRO A 349 19.23 30.31 14.15
C PRO A 349 20.12 29.32 14.93
N TYR A 350 19.57 28.12 15.17
CA TYR A 350 20.36 27.05 15.79
C TYR A 350 21.36 26.49 14.79
N THR A 351 22.56 26.18 15.29
CA THR A 351 23.57 25.43 14.54
C THR A 351 23.58 23.98 15.03
N PRO A 352 23.72 22.98 14.13
CA PRO A 352 23.89 21.60 14.56
C PRO A 352 25.07 21.50 15.54
N GLN A 353 24.84 20.89 16.69
CA GLN A 353 25.89 20.52 17.65
C GLN A 353 26.32 19.10 17.32
N CYS A 354 27.59 18.90 16.94
CA CYS A 354 28.16 17.59 16.65
C CYS A 354 28.34 16.76 17.91
#